data_50203b9b775f4c377acfa725281bcd96
#
_entry.id   50203b9b775f4c377acfa725281bcd96
#
_cell.length_a   1.000
_cell.length_b   1.000
_cell.length_c   1.000
_cell.angle_alpha   90.00
_cell.angle_beta   90.00
_cell.angle_gamma   90.00
#
_symmetry.space_group_name_H-M   'P 1'
#
loop_
_entity.id
_entity.type
_entity.pdbx_description
1 polymer ?
#
loop_
_entity_poly.entity_id
_entity_poly.type
_entity_poly.pdbx_seq_one_letter_code
_entity_poly.pdbx_strand_id
1 'polypeptide(L)'
;MSFKKGGEMMNYRNIFNKIFGFGNTDKSHLTGAEFLDGYTNVFTPFSGVPYADTTFRDCTDTIARHLGKMKLKHVRKTSTGMVQGSISINHILGTRPNPFMTASEFLEKVVAQYFNYNNAFIYVKRDVNGVIEALYPLDFGSVEVKVDKESNLYVKFQFINGKSMTVLYDAVIHIKRHFNSHQLFGEDNSRALKEDLDLLHAVKAAIIN
;
A
#
# COMPACT_ATOMS: atom_id res chain seq x y z
N MET A 1 5.67 50.82 11.59
CA MET A 1 4.95 49.89 10.67
C MET A 1 5.48 48.49 10.87
N SER A 2 4.74 47.66 11.58
CA SER A 2 5.16 46.31 11.98
C SER A 2 4.40 45.32 11.13
N PHE A 3 5.09 44.58 10.26
CA PHE A 3 4.52 43.44 9.52
C PHE A 3 4.71 42.16 10.33
N LYS A 4 3.69 41.73 11.05
CA LYS A 4 3.56 40.36 11.55
C LYS A 4 3.12 39.48 10.40
N LYS A 5 4.03 38.64 9.87
CA LYS A 5 3.69 37.42 9.13
C LYS A 5 3.81 36.24 10.09
N GLY A 6 2.68 35.83 10.67
CA GLY A 6 2.55 34.57 11.37
C GLY A 6 2.51 33.43 10.34
N GLY A 7 3.64 32.82 10.05
CA GLY A 7 3.69 31.54 9.41
C GLY A 7 3.43 30.46 10.45
N GLU A 8 2.20 29.95 10.52
CA GLU A 8 1.95 28.70 11.22
C GLU A 8 2.80 27.60 10.53
N MET A 9 3.85 27.16 11.22
CA MET A 9 4.54 25.94 10.85
C MET A 9 3.52 24.81 10.92
N MET A 10 3.03 24.38 9.77
CA MET A 10 2.13 23.23 9.65
C MET A 10 2.82 22.02 10.28
N ASN A 11 2.30 21.60 11.41
CA ASN A 11 2.81 20.46 12.16
C ASN A 11 2.42 19.17 11.41
N TYR A 12 3.29 18.68 10.54
CA TYR A 12 3.09 17.49 9.69
C TYR A 12 2.69 16.25 10.49
N ARG A 13 3.10 16.16 11.76
CA ARG A 13 2.69 15.10 12.68
C ARG A 13 1.19 15.12 12.98
N ASN A 14 0.62 16.33 13.14
CA ASN A 14 -0.83 16.49 13.35
C ASN A 14 -1.62 16.23 12.09
N ILE A 15 -1.08 16.56 10.91
CA ILE A 15 -1.71 16.26 9.62
C ILE A 15 -1.73 14.75 9.38
N PHE A 16 -0.63 14.04 9.65
CA PHE A 16 -0.58 12.58 9.55
C PHE A 16 -1.59 11.91 10.50
N ASN A 17 -1.65 12.36 11.75
CA ASN A 17 -2.63 11.88 12.72
C ASN A 17 -4.08 12.19 12.32
N LYS A 18 -4.32 13.32 11.66
CA LYS A 18 -5.64 13.73 11.19
C LYS A 18 -6.07 13.02 9.91
N ILE A 19 -5.13 12.73 9.01
CA ILE A 19 -5.35 12.00 7.74
C ILE A 19 -5.56 10.51 8.01
N PHE A 20 -4.79 9.91 8.94
CA PHE A 20 -4.92 8.49 9.29
C PHE A 20 -5.83 8.25 10.49
N GLY A 21 -6.72 9.21 10.81
CA GLY A 21 -7.87 8.99 11.69
C GLY A 21 -7.55 8.40 13.07
N PHE A 22 -6.46 8.87 13.71
CA PHE A 22 -6.13 8.44 15.08
C PHE A 22 -7.01 9.11 16.15
N GLY A 23 -8.12 9.74 15.74
CA GLY A 23 -9.19 10.17 16.60
C GLY A 23 -10.44 9.38 16.28
N ASN A 24 -10.98 8.66 17.25
CA ASN A 24 -12.29 7.99 17.31
C ASN A 24 -13.02 7.86 15.95
N THR A 25 -12.72 6.83 15.19
CA THR A 25 -13.68 6.36 14.18
C THR A 25 -14.83 5.71 14.93
N ASP A 26 -16.02 6.25 14.73
CA ASP A 26 -17.26 5.70 15.24
C ASP A 26 -17.34 4.20 14.94
N LYS A 27 -17.22 3.40 15.99
CA LYS A 27 -17.36 1.94 15.93
C LYS A 27 -18.77 1.47 15.63
N SER A 28 -19.72 2.41 15.43
CA SER A 28 -21.16 2.12 15.37
C SER A 28 -21.63 1.50 14.06
N HIS A 29 -20.89 1.63 12.96
CA HIS A 29 -21.31 1.12 11.64
C HIS A 29 -20.85 -0.32 11.33
N LEU A 30 -19.95 -0.90 12.14
CA LEU A 30 -19.39 -2.23 11.86
C LEU A 30 -20.00 -3.36 12.71
N THR A 31 -21.04 -3.09 13.49
CA THR A 31 -21.73 -4.08 14.35
C THR A 31 -22.65 -5.02 13.56
N GLY A 32 -22.19 -5.60 12.48
CA GLY A 32 -22.96 -6.51 11.65
C GLY A 32 -22.26 -6.89 10.35
N ALA A 33 -20.95 -6.70 10.30
CA ALA A 33 -20.16 -7.14 9.16
C ALA A 33 -20.16 -8.66 9.08
N GLU A 34 -20.71 -9.21 8.01
CA GLU A 34 -20.68 -10.64 7.72
C GLU A 34 -19.36 -11.00 7.01
N PHE A 35 -18.91 -12.24 7.25
CA PHE A 35 -17.76 -12.79 6.55
C PHE A 35 -18.14 -13.11 5.10
N LEU A 36 -17.27 -12.80 4.16
CA LEU A 36 -17.40 -13.26 2.79
C LEU A 36 -17.24 -14.77 2.77
N ASP A 37 -18.34 -15.48 2.51
CA ASP A 37 -18.39 -16.94 2.46
C ASP A 37 -17.41 -17.46 1.39
N GLY A 38 -16.47 -18.32 1.79
CA GLY A 38 -15.48 -18.91 0.88
C GLY A 38 -14.23 -18.09 0.58
N TYR A 39 -14.07 -16.88 1.16
CA TYR A 39 -12.88 -16.05 0.98
C TYR A 39 -12.09 -15.93 2.28
N THR A 40 -10.77 -15.95 2.20
CA THR A 40 -9.91 -15.53 3.30
C THR A 40 -10.00 -14.01 3.41
N ASN A 41 -10.66 -13.53 4.45
CA ASN A 41 -10.93 -12.12 4.69
C ASN A 41 -9.84 -11.42 5.54
N VAL A 42 -8.87 -12.19 6.03
CA VAL A 42 -7.74 -11.67 6.82
C VAL A 42 -6.44 -12.05 6.14
N PHE A 43 -5.60 -11.06 5.87
CA PHE A 43 -4.23 -11.23 5.41
C PHE A 43 -3.28 -10.74 6.49
N THR A 44 -2.38 -11.61 6.95
CA THR A 44 -1.29 -11.27 7.85
C THR A 44 0.02 -11.64 7.16
N PRO A 45 0.93 -10.68 6.93
CA PRO A 45 2.24 -10.98 6.39
C PRO A 45 2.97 -11.98 7.30
N PHE A 46 3.68 -12.91 6.68
CA PHE A 46 4.49 -13.87 7.45
C PHE A 46 5.55 -13.14 8.27
N SER A 47 5.61 -13.44 9.58
CA SER A 47 6.54 -12.76 10.52
C SER A 47 8.01 -13.17 10.34
N GLY A 48 8.28 -14.32 9.71
CA GLY A 48 9.63 -14.78 9.35
C GLY A 48 10.04 -14.22 7.99
N VAL A 49 10.09 -12.91 7.89
CA VAL A 49 10.14 -12.12 6.65
C VAL A 49 11.28 -12.56 5.75
N PRO A 50 11.03 -13.02 4.50
CA PRO A 50 12.09 -13.22 3.51
C PRO A 50 12.97 -11.99 3.32
N TYR A 51 12.43 -10.79 3.53
CA TYR A 51 13.16 -9.52 3.48
C TYR A 51 14.24 -9.37 4.57
N ALA A 52 14.24 -10.18 5.64
CA ALA A 52 15.34 -10.28 6.58
C ALA A 52 16.56 -10.98 5.96
N ASP A 53 16.36 -11.84 4.96
CA ASP A 53 17.42 -12.43 4.17
C ASP A 53 18.06 -11.39 3.24
N THR A 54 19.40 -11.27 3.28
CA THR A 54 20.11 -10.25 2.50
C THR A 54 19.99 -10.47 1.01
N THR A 55 19.99 -11.71 0.53
CA THR A 55 19.89 -12.03 -0.89
C THR A 55 18.53 -11.65 -1.44
N PHE A 56 17.46 -12.04 -0.72
CA PHE A 56 16.10 -11.70 -1.12
C PHE A 56 15.88 -10.17 -1.10
N ARG A 57 16.36 -9.51 -0.06
CA ARG A 57 16.27 -8.05 0.07
C ARG A 57 16.98 -7.34 -1.06
N ASP A 58 18.23 -7.72 -1.37
CA ASP A 58 19.02 -7.08 -2.43
C ASP A 58 18.36 -7.26 -3.81
N CYS A 59 17.76 -8.43 -4.08
CA CYS A 59 16.98 -8.66 -5.29
C CYS A 59 15.73 -7.77 -5.33
N THR A 60 14.96 -7.73 -4.25
CA THR A 60 13.73 -6.92 -4.16
C THR A 60 14.04 -5.43 -4.29
N ASP A 61 15.06 -4.93 -3.58
CA ASP A 61 15.47 -3.53 -3.62
C ASP A 61 16.02 -3.14 -5.00
N THR A 62 16.71 -4.06 -5.68
CA THR A 62 17.18 -3.83 -7.04
C THR A 62 16.01 -3.66 -8.00
N ILE A 63 15.04 -4.56 -7.97
CA ILE A 63 13.82 -4.48 -8.79
C ILE A 63 13.05 -3.20 -8.46
N ALA A 64 12.85 -2.91 -7.17
CA ALA A 64 12.11 -1.74 -6.71
C ALA A 64 12.75 -0.43 -7.20
N ARG A 65 14.08 -0.29 -7.08
CA ARG A 65 14.83 0.87 -7.59
C ARG A 65 14.74 1.02 -9.11
N HIS A 66 14.76 -0.08 -9.87
CA HIS A 66 14.59 0.00 -11.32
C HIS A 66 13.17 0.41 -11.70
N LEU A 67 12.14 -0.16 -11.08
CA LEU A 67 10.76 0.20 -11.32
C LEU A 67 10.41 1.61 -10.79
N GLY A 68 11.08 2.06 -9.72
CA GLY A 68 10.96 3.42 -9.19
C GLY A 68 11.35 4.52 -10.20
N LYS A 69 12.17 4.19 -11.20
CA LYS A 69 12.55 5.13 -12.29
C LYS A 69 11.48 5.28 -13.37
N MET A 70 10.44 4.44 -13.35
CA MET A 70 9.36 4.55 -14.33
C MET A 70 8.56 5.82 -14.11
N LYS A 71 8.12 6.43 -15.23
CA LYS A 71 7.24 7.60 -15.20
C LYS A 71 5.80 7.16 -15.48
N LEU A 72 5.00 7.10 -14.43
CA LEU A 72 3.57 6.85 -14.57
C LEU A 72 2.88 8.06 -15.19
N LYS A 73 1.93 7.79 -16.10
CA LYS A 73 1.12 8.82 -16.75
C LYS A 73 -0.35 8.43 -16.75
N HIS A 74 -1.19 9.38 -16.42
CA HIS A 74 -2.63 9.27 -16.63
C HIS A 74 -2.93 9.66 -18.06
N VAL A 75 -3.52 8.72 -18.81
CA VAL A 75 -3.91 8.91 -20.21
C VAL A 75 -5.41 8.62 -20.38
N ARG A 76 -6.04 9.28 -21.32
CA ARG A 76 -7.44 9.05 -21.72
C ARG A 76 -7.45 8.49 -23.12
N LYS A 77 -8.15 7.36 -23.32
CA LYS A 77 -8.39 6.79 -24.63
C LYS A 77 -9.51 7.55 -25.32
N THR A 78 -9.27 7.98 -26.56
CA THR A 78 -10.25 8.61 -27.46
C THR A 78 -10.39 7.79 -28.72
N SER A 79 -11.35 8.14 -29.59
CA SER A 79 -11.52 7.50 -30.90
C SER A 79 -10.29 7.65 -31.81
N THR A 80 -9.50 8.71 -31.62
CA THR A 80 -8.31 9.04 -32.40
C THR A 80 -6.99 8.56 -31.77
N GLY A 81 -7.04 7.98 -30.55
CA GLY A 81 -5.81 7.47 -29.88
C GLY A 81 -5.78 7.81 -28.39
N MET A 82 -4.58 7.73 -27.81
CA MET A 82 -4.35 8.09 -26.41
C MET A 82 -3.93 9.56 -26.29
N VAL A 83 -4.65 10.31 -25.46
CA VAL A 83 -4.33 11.71 -25.15
C VAL A 83 -3.98 11.85 -23.67
N GLN A 84 -3.28 12.91 -23.31
CA GLN A 84 -2.97 13.21 -21.92
C GLN A 84 -4.28 13.34 -21.11
N GLY A 85 -4.33 12.69 -19.96
CA GLY A 85 -5.43 12.77 -19.01
C GLY A 85 -5.34 13.99 -18.09
N SER A 86 -5.82 13.86 -16.87
CA SER A 86 -5.82 14.95 -15.89
C SER A 86 -4.40 15.42 -15.54
N ILE A 87 -4.17 16.72 -15.58
CA ILE A 87 -2.89 17.35 -15.22
C ILE A 87 -2.60 17.13 -13.73
N SER A 88 -3.60 17.26 -12.86
CA SER A 88 -3.46 17.05 -11.41
C SER A 88 -3.06 15.62 -11.07
N ILE A 89 -3.70 14.63 -11.70
CA ILE A 89 -3.35 13.22 -11.53
C ILE A 89 -1.93 12.94 -12.07
N ASN A 90 -1.57 13.51 -13.23
CA ASN A 90 -0.21 13.37 -13.77
C ASN A 90 0.84 14.00 -12.86
N HIS A 91 0.54 15.11 -12.20
CA HIS A 91 1.44 15.70 -11.20
C HIS A 91 1.63 14.79 -9.99
N ILE A 92 0.53 14.23 -9.45
CA ILE A 92 0.57 13.26 -8.34
C ILE A 92 1.39 12.03 -8.73
N LEU A 93 1.14 11.44 -9.89
CA LEU A 93 1.83 10.22 -10.33
C LEU A 93 3.28 10.44 -10.72
N GLY A 94 3.60 11.58 -11.32
CA GLY A 94 4.90 11.82 -11.92
C GLY A 94 5.88 12.64 -11.06
N THR A 95 5.39 13.34 -10.04
CA THR A 95 6.21 14.26 -9.25
C THR A 95 6.14 13.94 -7.76
N ARG A 96 4.96 14.07 -7.15
CA ARG A 96 4.81 13.97 -5.71
C ARG A 96 3.46 13.37 -5.33
N PRO A 97 3.39 12.06 -5.14
CA PRO A 97 2.15 11.36 -4.76
C PRO A 97 1.57 11.80 -3.42
N ASN A 98 2.42 12.24 -2.49
CA ASN A 98 2.05 12.78 -1.19
C ASN A 98 3.17 13.70 -0.65
N PRO A 99 2.94 14.46 0.45
CA PRO A 99 3.92 15.41 0.99
C PRO A 99 5.23 14.78 1.48
N PHE A 100 5.27 13.45 1.70
CA PHE A 100 6.38 12.77 2.37
C PHE A 100 7.33 12.06 1.41
N MET A 101 6.94 11.85 0.14
CA MET A 101 7.74 11.07 -0.80
C MET A 101 7.60 11.59 -2.23
N THR A 102 8.65 11.37 -2.99
CA THR A 102 8.69 11.58 -4.44
C THR A 102 7.98 10.43 -5.16
N ALA A 103 7.72 10.61 -6.46
CA ALA A 103 7.14 9.55 -7.29
C ALA A 103 8.01 8.29 -7.34
N SER A 104 9.35 8.45 -7.35
CA SER A 104 10.30 7.33 -7.33
C SER A 104 10.21 6.54 -6.02
N GLU A 105 10.32 7.22 -4.88
CA GLU A 105 10.23 6.60 -3.55
C GLU A 105 8.89 5.90 -3.32
N PHE A 106 7.80 6.51 -3.83
CA PHE A 106 6.47 5.91 -3.79
C PHE A 106 6.42 4.59 -4.54
N LEU A 107 6.91 4.57 -5.79
CA LEU A 107 6.95 3.36 -6.61
C LEU A 107 7.86 2.30 -6.00
N GLU A 108 9.06 2.68 -5.54
CA GLU A 108 9.97 1.77 -4.85
C GLU A 108 9.29 1.08 -3.67
N LYS A 109 8.59 1.86 -2.83
CA LYS A 109 7.86 1.32 -1.67
C LYS A 109 6.73 0.37 -2.07
N VAL A 110 5.91 0.75 -3.05
CA VAL A 110 4.81 -0.09 -3.55
C VAL A 110 5.35 -1.40 -4.15
N VAL A 111 6.42 -1.32 -4.94
CA VAL A 111 7.05 -2.49 -5.55
C VAL A 111 7.67 -3.40 -4.49
N ALA A 112 8.37 -2.83 -3.51
CA ALA A 112 8.92 -3.61 -2.39
C ALA A 112 7.82 -4.36 -1.63
N GLN A 113 6.70 -3.72 -1.32
CA GLN A 113 5.55 -4.38 -0.69
C GLN A 113 4.97 -5.49 -1.57
N TYR A 114 4.82 -5.23 -2.87
CA TYR A 114 4.30 -6.20 -3.83
C TYR A 114 5.14 -7.48 -3.90
N PHE A 115 6.47 -7.35 -3.86
CA PHE A 115 7.37 -8.51 -3.88
C PHE A 115 7.50 -9.18 -2.50
N ASN A 116 7.46 -8.41 -1.42
CA ASN A 116 7.59 -8.95 -0.07
C ASN A 116 6.33 -9.69 0.41
N TYR A 117 5.16 -9.17 0.08
CA TYR A 117 3.89 -9.64 0.66
C TYR A 117 2.91 -10.19 -0.37
N ASN A 118 3.27 -10.17 -1.67
CA ASN A 118 2.37 -10.45 -2.78
C ASN A 118 1.09 -9.58 -2.78
N ASN A 119 1.07 -8.56 -1.95
CA ASN A 119 0.02 -7.57 -1.78
C ASN A 119 0.64 -6.21 -1.52
N ALA A 120 0.14 -5.18 -2.20
CA ALA A 120 0.46 -3.80 -1.90
C ALA A 120 -0.83 -2.98 -1.86
N PHE A 121 -0.94 -2.11 -0.88
CA PHE A 121 -2.13 -1.28 -0.67
C PHE A 121 -1.76 0.19 -0.72
N ILE A 122 -2.51 0.94 -1.53
CA ILE A 122 -2.34 2.38 -1.68
C ILE A 122 -3.66 3.05 -1.30
N TYR A 123 -3.63 3.84 -0.24
CA TYR A 123 -4.77 4.66 0.13
C TYR A 123 -4.88 5.87 -0.78
N VAL A 124 -6.06 6.08 -1.37
CA VAL A 124 -6.37 7.21 -2.25
C VAL A 124 -7.09 8.28 -1.45
N LYS A 125 -6.35 9.32 -1.06
CA LYS A 125 -6.94 10.47 -0.39
C LYS A 125 -7.67 11.33 -1.41
N ARG A 126 -8.94 11.64 -1.13
CA ARG A 126 -9.78 12.54 -1.92
C ARG A 126 -10.17 13.76 -1.10
N ASP A 127 -10.42 14.85 -1.78
CA ASP A 127 -11.05 16.04 -1.19
C ASP A 127 -12.56 15.86 -1.02
N VAL A 128 -13.23 16.90 -0.50
CA VAL A 128 -14.70 16.92 -0.30
C VAL A 128 -15.50 16.83 -1.61
N ASN A 129 -14.87 17.11 -2.75
CA ASN A 129 -15.45 17.02 -4.08
C ASN A 129 -15.14 15.68 -4.77
N GLY A 130 -14.44 14.76 -4.08
CA GLY A 130 -14.02 13.48 -4.62
C GLY A 130 -12.77 13.52 -5.50
N VAL A 131 -12.09 14.67 -5.61
CA VAL A 131 -10.87 14.82 -6.40
C VAL A 131 -9.70 14.20 -5.65
N ILE A 132 -8.86 13.43 -6.34
CA ILE A 132 -7.67 12.81 -5.76
C ILE A 132 -6.65 13.89 -5.39
N GLU A 133 -6.30 13.95 -4.11
CA GLU A 133 -5.29 14.86 -3.57
C GLU A 133 -3.94 14.19 -3.39
N ALA A 134 -3.92 12.92 -2.94
CA ALA A 134 -2.68 12.21 -2.63
C ALA A 134 -2.86 10.70 -2.63
N LEU A 135 -1.74 9.98 -2.78
CA LEU A 135 -1.63 8.54 -2.72
C LEU A 135 -0.64 8.14 -1.62
N TYR A 136 -1.06 7.24 -0.73
CA TYR A 136 -0.26 6.79 0.40
C TYR A 136 -0.09 5.27 0.35
N PRO A 137 1.13 4.74 0.15
CA PRO A 137 1.38 3.31 0.32
C PRO A 137 1.28 2.98 1.81
N LEU A 138 0.48 1.99 2.15
CA LEU A 138 0.17 1.63 3.55
C LEU A 138 1.12 0.54 4.03
N ASP A 139 1.80 0.79 5.16
CA ASP A 139 2.54 -0.24 5.90
C ASP A 139 1.60 -0.91 6.88
N PHE A 140 1.37 -2.21 6.72
CA PHE A 140 0.38 -2.94 7.50
C PHE A 140 1.00 -4.15 8.20
N GLY A 141 0.52 -4.45 9.41
CA GLY A 141 0.78 -5.70 10.11
C GLY A 141 -0.27 -6.76 9.81
N SER A 142 -1.52 -6.36 9.57
CA SER A 142 -2.57 -7.24 9.02
C SER A 142 -3.63 -6.41 8.31
N VAL A 143 -4.33 -7.06 7.40
CA VAL A 143 -5.44 -6.46 6.63
C VAL A 143 -6.63 -7.39 6.70
N GLU A 144 -7.77 -6.85 7.03
CA GLU A 144 -9.05 -7.56 7.12
C GLU A 144 -10.06 -6.89 6.21
N VAL A 145 -10.77 -7.66 5.39
CA VAL A 145 -11.87 -7.17 4.57
C VAL A 145 -13.20 -7.59 5.19
N LYS A 146 -14.10 -6.64 5.30
CA LYS A 146 -15.45 -6.82 5.86
C LYS A 146 -16.50 -6.32 4.88
N VAL A 147 -17.67 -6.92 4.95
CA VAL A 147 -18.86 -6.49 4.21
C VAL A 147 -19.89 -6.00 5.22
N ASP A 148 -20.50 -4.87 4.98
CA ASP A 148 -21.63 -4.42 5.78
C ASP A 148 -22.97 -5.03 5.27
N LYS A 149 -24.07 -4.71 5.97
CA LYS A 149 -25.41 -5.18 5.60
C LYS A 149 -25.92 -4.64 4.26
N GLU A 150 -25.30 -3.59 3.76
CA GLU A 150 -25.60 -2.94 2.51
C GLU A 150 -24.71 -3.44 1.35
N SER A 151 -23.89 -4.48 1.62
CA SER A 151 -22.91 -5.06 0.68
C SER A 151 -21.76 -4.14 0.34
N ASN A 152 -21.49 -3.10 1.15
CA ASN A 152 -20.29 -2.29 0.96
C ASN A 152 -19.07 -3.02 1.52
N LEU A 153 -17.99 -3.01 0.77
CA LEU A 153 -16.70 -3.59 1.18
C LEU A 153 -15.88 -2.57 1.96
N TYR A 154 -15.42 -2.96 3.14
CA TYR A 154 -14.51 -2.19 3.98
C TYR A 154 -13.19 -2.93 4.15
N VAL A 155 -12.11 -2.19 4.20
CA VAL A 155 -10.78 -2.71 4.53
C VAL A 155 -10.33 -2.11 5.85
N LYS A 156 -10.01 -2.99 6.79
CA LYS A 156 -9.41 -2.64 8.07
C LYS A 156 -7.94 -2.99 8.04
N PHE A 157 -7.10 -1.99 8.12
CA PHE A 157 -5.66 -2.12 8.28
C PHE A 157 -5.30 -2.06 9.76
N GLN A 158 -4.50 -3.01 10.20
CA GLN A 158 -3.85 -2.96 11.50
C GLN A 158 -2.36 -2.68 11.28
N PHE A 159 -1.88 -1.58 11.83
CA PHE A 159 -0.49 -1.16 11.68
C PHE A 159 0.39 -1.79 12.76
N ILE A 160 1.69 -1.92 12.49
CA ILE A 160 2.68 -2.48 13.42
C ILE A 160 2.74 -1.72 14.74
N ASN A 161 2.38 -0.43 14.75
CA ASN A 161 2.32 0.41 15.95
C ASN A 161 1.05 0.22 16.80
N GLY A 162 0.24 -0.82 16.52
CA GLY A 162 -0.99 -1.14 17.24
C GLY A 162 -2.21 -0.29 16.85
N LYS A 163 -2.06 0.68 15.95
CA LYS A 163 -3.17 1.51 15.47
C LYS A 163 -3.89 0.80 14.32
N SER A 164 -5.16 1.16 14.11
CA SER A 164 -5.96 0.62 13.01
C SER A 164 -6.64 1.72 12.22
N MET A 165 -6.87 1.45 10.94
CA MET A 165 -7.63 2.32 10.03
C MET A 165 -8.63 1.46 9.27
N THR A 166 -9.89 1.91 9.21
CA THR A 166 -10.93 1.26 8.41
C THR A 166 -11.41 2.24 7.35
N VAL A 167 -11.42 1.80 6.10
CA VAL A 167 -11.85 2.60 4.95
C VAL A 167 -12.66 1.74 3.98
N LEU A 168 -13.44 2.38 3.11
CA LEU A 168 -14.07 1.68 1.99
C LEU A 168 -13.00 1.06 1.08
N TYR A 169 -13.29 -0.12 0.52
CA TYR A 169 -12.34 -0.81 -0.37
C TYR A 169 -12.06 -0.01 -1.65
N ASP A 170 -13.01 0.78 -2.13
CA ASP A 170 -12.87 1.67 -3.29
C ASP A 170 -11.95 2.89 -3.03
N ALA A 171 -11.69 3.21 -1.76
CA ALA A 171 -10.69 4.20 -1.39
C ALA A 171 -9.24 3.63 -1.36
N VAL A 172 -9.07 2.35 -1.74
CA VAL A 172 -7.78 1.68 -1.72
C VAL A 172 -7.50 1.05 -3.07
N ILE A 173 -6.32 1.31 -3.63
CA ILE A 173 -5.79 0.53 -4.74
C ILE A 173 -5.08 -0.68 -4.16
N HIS A 174 -5.59 -1.87 -4.45
CA HIS A 174 -5.00 -3.14 -4.03
C HIS A 174 -4.31 -3.80 -5.22
N ILE A 175 -3.00 -3.91 -5.17
CA ILE A 175 -2.16 -4.58 -6.16
C ILE A 175 -1.74 -5.91 -5.58
N LYS A 176 -2.03 -7.01 -6.28
CA LYS A 176 -1.76 -8.36 -5.80
C LYS A 176 -1.21 -9.27 -6.89
N ARG A 177 -0.50 -10.34 -6.50
CA ARG A 177 -0.03 -11.41 -7.38
C ARG A 177 -0.21 -12.78 -6.70
N HIS A 178 -0.03 -13.85 -7.46
CA HIS A 178 -0.20 -15.22 -6.95
C HIS A 178 -1.54 -15.41 -6.24
N PHE A 179 -2.62 -15.13 -6.93
CA PHE A 179 -3.96 -15.31 -6.37
C PHE A 179 -4.79 -16.25 -7.24
N ASN A 180 -5.61 -17.06 -6.60
CA ASN A 180 -6.65 -17.85 -7.26
C ASN A 180 -7.91 -17.03 -7.47
N SER A 181 -8.80 -17.49 -8.37
CA SER A 181 -10.08 -16.84 -8.65
C SER A 181 -10.96 -16.64 -7.41
N HIS A 182 -10.74 -17.43 -6.36
CA HIS A 182 -11.49 -17.39 -5.11
C HIS A 182 -10.78 -16.69 -3.95
N GLN A 183 -9.60 -16.12 -4.18
CA GLN A 183 -8.85 -15.43 -3.14
C GLN A 183 -8.91 -13.92 -3.29
N LEU A 184 -9.21 -13.24 -2.19
CA LEU A 184 -9.23 -11.79 -2.12
C LEU A 184 -7.81 -11.21 -2.11
N PHE A 185 -6.88 -11.88 -1.43
CA PHE A 185 -5.48 -11.50 -1.29
C PHE A 185 -4.57 -12.33 -2.18
N GLY A 186 -3.38 -11.80 -2.46
CA GLY A 186 -2.28 -12.58 -3.03
C GLY A 186 -1.81 -13.63 -2.02
N GLU A 187 -1.46 -14.81 -2.52
CA GLU A 187 -1.00 -15.94 -1.70
C GLU A 187 0.37 -15.66 -1.09
N ASP A 188 0.56 -16.10 0.14
CA ASP A 188 1.86 -16.10 0.78
C ASP A 188 2.70 -17.27 0.22
N ASN A 189 3.83 -16.92 -0.40
CA ASN A 189 4.83 -17.89 -0.88
C ASN A 189 6.09 -17.92 -0.01
N SER A 190 6.07 -17.30 1.15
CA SER A 190 7.23 -17.16 2.04
C SER A 190 7.80 -18.51 2.48
N ARG A 191 6.95 -19.55 2.63
CA ARG A 191 7.38 -20.89 3.00
C ARG A 191 8.25 -21.54 1.90
N ALA A 192 7.78 -21.53 0.65
CA ALA A 192 8.56 -22.07 -0.47
C ALA A 192 9.85 -21.29 -0.67
N LEU A 193 9.78 -19.96 -0.59
CA LEU A 193 10.95 -19.10 -0.70
C LEU A 193 11.95 -19.34 0.43
N LYS A 194 11.49 -19.62 1.65
CA LYS A 194 12.37 -19.94 2.76
C LYS A 194 13.16 -21.23 2.53
N GLU A 195 12.53 -22.28 2.01
CA GLU A 195 13.19 -23.55 1.68
C GLU A 195 14.31 -23.32 0.66
N ASP A 196 14.08 -22.52 -0.38
CA ASP A 196 15.09 -22.16 -1.38
C ASP A 196 16.24 -21.33 -0.80
N LEU A 197 15.94 -20.37 0.09
CA LEU A 197 16.97 -19.57 0.77
C LEU A 197 17.81 -20.40 1.74
N ASP A 198 17.21 -21.31 2.49
CA ASP A 198 17.91 -22.22 3.39
C ASP A 198 18.87 -23.13 2.59
N LEU A 199 18.44 -23.65 1.44
CA LEU A 199 19.30 -24.40 0.53
C LEU A 199 20.46 -23.54 -0.01
N LEU A 200 20.19 -22.31 -0.43
CA LEU A 200 21.22 -21.36 -0.89
C LEU A 200 22.26 -21.09 0.20
N HIS A 201 21.83 -20.91 1.44
CA HIS A 201 22.74 -20.70 2.57
C HIS A 201 23.60 -21.93 2.85
N ALA A 202 23.04 -23.14 2.77
CA ALA A 202 23.79 -24.38 2.94
C ALA A 202 24.86 -24.53 1.85
N VAL A 203 24.53 -24.24 0.58
CA VAL A 203 25.48 -24.27 -0.53
C VAL A 203 26.59 -23.23 -0.34
N LYS A 204 26.23 -21.98 0.04
CA LYS A 204 27.24 -20.93 0.32
C LYS A 204 28.20 -21.36 1.45
N ALA A 205 27.68 -21.92 2.53
CA ALA A 205 28.50 -22.41 3.64
C ALA A 205 29.45 -23.54 3.20
N ALA A 206 28.98 -24.46 2.34
CA ALA A 206 29.82 -25.56 1.83
C ALA A 206 30.92 -25.09 0.86
N ILE A 207 30.77 -23.95 0.20
CA ILE A 207 31.79 -23.39 -0.71
C ILE A 207 32.88 -22.62 0.08
N ILE A 208 32.52 -22.03 1.22
CA ILE A 208 33.43 -21.20 2.03
C ILE A 208 34.31 -22.04 2.94
N ASN A 209 33.89 -23.26 3.30
CA ASN A 209 34.68 -24.22 4.11
C ASN A 209 35.55 -25.09 3.21
#